data_3b99d269984667992596891c89f3a7a5
#
_entry.id   3b99d269984667992596891c89f3a7a5
#
_cell.length_a   1.000
_cell.length_b   1.000
_cell.length_c   1.000
_cell.angle_alpha   90.00
_cell.angle_beta   90.00
_cell.angle_gamma   90.00
#
_symmetry.space_group_name_H-M   'P 1'
#
loop_
_entity.id
_entity.type
_entity.pdbx_description
1 polymer ?
#
loop_
_entity_poly.entity_id
_entity_poly.type
_entity_poly.pdbx_seq_one_letter_code
_entity_poly.pdbx_strand_id
1 'polypeptide(L)'
;MSILNFERKAMVPSVETCFQLMDRYGMLENIRQHSVMVARIARLIARCLLEAGEALSLDKVTAGALLHDIAKTSCLRTKKNHAEEGRRICLRRGFEEIAPIVAEHVVLKKHLVDGRFTEKEVVYYADKRVNNHAIVSLEERLCYILERYGGDGEALRQRITANFNLCKTLEKAIFQKLPFAPEELSRLLEQHPSQLIKDFGGNDGLS
;
A
#
# COMPACT_ATOMS: atom_id res chain seq x y z
N MET A 1 22.94 23.41 31.78
CA MET A 1 22.68 23.39 30.33
C MET A 1 21.63 22.34 30.06
N SER A 2 20.38 22.77 29.92
CA SER A 2 19.24 21.86 29.66
C SER A 2 19.20 21.59 28.16
N ILE A 3 19.47 20.34 27.77
CA ILE A 3 19.30 19.90 26.38
C ILE A 3 17.80 19.73 26.18
N LEU A 4 17.17 20.68 25.52
CA LEU A 4 15.81 20.57 25.02
C LEU A 4 15.80 19.43 24.00
N ASN A 5 15.37 18.25 24.43
CA ASN A 5 14.96 17.18 23.53
C ASN A 5 13.71 17.69 22.77
N PHE A 6 13.91 18.24 21.59
CA PHE A 6 12.84 18.37 20.61
C PHE A 6 12.45 16.95 20.18
N GLU A 7 11.43 16.38 20.82
CA GLU A 7 10.73 15.23 20.25
C GLU A 7 10.23 15.65 18.87
N ARG A 8 10.91 15.22 17.82
CA ARG A 8 10.39 15.33 16.45
C ARG A 8 9.10 14.52 16.43
N LYS A 9 7.96 15.19 16.46
CA LYS A 9 6.66 14.55 16.25
C LYS A 9 6.73 13.84 14.90
N ALA A 10 6.60 12.51 14.90
CA ALA A 10 6.60 11.72 13.70
C ALA A 10 5.54 12.28 12.73
N MET A 11 5.96 12.61 11.50
CA MET A 11 5.14 13.33 10.55
C MET A 11 4.56 12.37 9.53
N VAL A 12 3.23 12.33 9.42
CA VAL A 12 2.52 11.64 8.34
C VAL A 12 2.30 12.67 7.22
N PRO A 13 2.79 12.42 5.98
CA PRO A 13 2.58 13.35 4.89
C PRO A 13 1.10 13.42 4.49
N SER A 14 0.63 14.63 4.17
CA SER A 14 -0.69 14.81 3.58
C SER A 14 -0.77 14.16 2.20
N VAL A 15 -1.98 13.94 1.71
CA VAL A 15 -2.21 13.43 0.35
C VAL A 15 -1.56 14.32 -0.71
N GLU A 16 -1.69 15.63 -0.58
CA GLU A 16 -1.05 16.61 -1.45
C GLU A 16 0.48 16.46 -1.43
N THR A 17 1.08 16.32 -0.25
CA THR A 17 2.51 16.07 -0.09
C THR A 17 2.92 14.76 -0.78
N CYS A 18 2.10 13.71 -0.70
CA CYS A 18 2.36 12.45 -1.38
C CYS A 18 2.41 12.64 -2.91
N PHE A 19 1.47 13.37 -3.49
CA PHE A 19 1.48 13.66 -4.93
C PHE A 19 2.68 14.51 -5.36
N GLN A 20 3.03 15.55 -4.60
CA GLN A 20 4.24 16.35 -4.84
C GLN A 20 5.51 15.49 -4.79
N LEU A 21 5.56 14.50 -3.91
CA LEU A 21 6.67 13.54 -3.86
C LEU A 21 6.68 12.61 -5.06
N MET A 22 5.53 12.10 -5.51
CA MET A 22 5.43 11.30 -6.72
C MET A 22 6.00 12.05 -7.92
N ASP A 23 5.66 13.35 -8.08
CA ASP A 23 6.20 14.22 -9.12
C ASP A 23 7.71 14.41 -8.97
N ARG A 24 8.16 14.74 -7.76
CA ARG A 24 9.57 14.98 -7.46
C ARG A 24 10.46 13.76 -7.71
N TYR A 25 9.95 12.56 -7.46
CA TYR A 25 10.68 11.30 -7.69
C TYR A 25 10.42 10.71 -9.09
N GLY A 26 9.70 11.43 -9.95
CA GLY A 26 9.44 11.06 -11.33
C GLY A 26 8.71 9.71 -11.46
N MET A 27 7.71 9.45 -10.59
CA MET A 27 6.91 8.24 -10.70
C MET A 27 6.22 8.19 -12.06
N LEU A 28 6.38 7.08 -12.78
CA LEU A 28 5.68 6.83 -14.04
C LEU A 28 4.17 6.81 -13.80
N GLU A 29 3.40 7.30 -14.78
CA GLU A 29 1.96 7.46 -14.66
C GLU A 29 1.23 6.14 -14.31
N ASN A 30 1.62 5.03 -14.92
CA ASN A 30 1.06 3.73 -14.59
C ASN A 30 1.34 3.27 -13.15
N ILE A 31 2.47 3.68 -12.55
CA ILE A 31 2.81 3.40 -11.16
C ILE A 31 1.99 4.31 -10.24
N ARG A 32 1.77 5.58 -10.63
CA ARG A 32 0.90 6.52 -9.89
C ARG A 32 -0.53 6.00 -9.84
N GLN A 33 -1.10 5.63 -10.99
CA GLN A 33 -2.45 5.08 -11.07
C GLN A 33 -2.60 3.80 -10.23
N HIS A 34 -1.60 2.92 -10.26
CA HIS A 34 -1.54 1.76 -9.37
C HIS A 34 -1.58 2.18 -7.90
N SER A 35 -0.72 3.10 -7.48
CA SER A 35 -0.64 3.55 -6.08
C SER A 35 -1.92 4.24 -5.61
N VAL A 36 -2.59 4.99 -6.48
CA VAL A 36 -3.90 5.61 -6.20
C VAL A 36 -4.97 4.52 -5.99
N MET A 37 -5.01 3.49 -6.84
CA MET A 37 -5.97 2.39 -6.68
C MET A 37 -5.69 1.60 -5.40
N VAL A 38 -4.43 1.31 -5.10
CA VAL A 38 -4.03 0.69 -3.82
C VAL A 38 -4.49 1.53 -2.63
N ALA A 39 -4.32 2.84 -2.68
CA ALA A 39 -4.76 3.74 -1.61
C ALA A 39 -6.30 3.75 -1.44
N ARG A 40 -7.06 3.68 -2.53
CA ARG A 40 -8.53 3.58 -2.48
C ARG A 40 -8.98 2.30 -1.78
N ILE A 41 -8.43 1.16 -2.16
CA ILE A 41 -8.74 -0.14 -1.53
C ILE A 41 -8.33 -0.13 -0.05
N ALA A 42 -7.08 0.26 0.23
CA ALA A 42 -6.54 0.27 1.59
C ALA A 42 -7.36 1.16 2.52
N ARG A 43 -7.78 2.35 2.05
CA ARG A 43 -8.59 3.28 2.84
C ARG A 43 -10.00 2.75 3.10
N LEU A 44 -10.65 2.11 2.11
CA LEU A 44 -11.96 1.47 2.29
C LEU A 44 -11.87 0.38 3.38
N ILE A 45 -10.91 -0.52 3.26
CA ILE A 45 -10.70 -1.60 4.22
C ILE A 45 -10.39 -1.04 5.62
N ALA A 46 -9.46 -0.08 5.71
CA ALA A 46 -9.09 0.51 7.01
C ALA A 46 -10.26 1.20 7.70
N ARG A 47 -11.14 1.87 6.95
CA ARG A 47 -12.35 2.50 7.51
C ARG A 47 -13.28 1.44 8.13
N CYS A 48 -13.55 0.36 7.42
CA CYS A 48 -14.40 -0.71 7.95
C CYS A 48 -13.74 -1.44 9.14
N LEU A 49 -12.42 -1.62 9.12
CA LEU A 49 -11.70 -2.18 10.27
C LEU A 49 -11.75 -1.26 11.49
N LEU A 50 -11.68 0.06 11.31
CA LEU A 50 -11.88 1.05 12.39
C LEU A 50 -13.30 0.94 12.98
N GLU A 51 -14.32 0.82 12.11
CA GLU A 51 -15.72 0.62 12.53
C GLU A 51 -15.89 -0.73 13.27
N ALA A 52 -15.07 -1.73 12.93
CA ALA A 52 -15.01 -3.03 13.63
C ALA A 52 -14.15 -2.99 14.91
N GLY A 53 -13.62 -1.82 15.31
CA GLY A 53 -12.88 -1.63 16.56
C GLY A 53 -11.36 -1.83 16.47
N GLU A 54 -10.78 -1.95 15.26
CA GLU A 54 -9.33 -1.99 15.09
C GLU A 54 -8.71 -0.60 15.27
N ALA A 55 -7.50 -0.55 15.78
CA ALA A 55 -6.77 0.69 16.02
C ALA A 55 -5.84 1.02 14.84
N LEU A 56 -6.37 1.69 13.82
CA LEU A 56 -5.64 2.08 12.60
C LEU A 56 -5.67 3.60 12.40
N SER A 57 -4.67 4.13 11.69
CA SER A 57 -4.66 5.51 11.21
C SER A 57 -4.96 5.55 9.71
N LEU A 58 -6.09 6.17 9.32
CA LEU A 58 -6.44 6.37 7.91
C LEU A 58 -5.37 7.18 7.17
N ASP A 59 -4.76 8.16 7.82
CA ASP A 59 -3.72 8.98 7.22
C ASP A 59 -2.46 8.16 6.93
N LYS A 60 -2.03 7.31 7.88
CA LYS A 60 -0.88 6.42 7.67
C LYS A 60 -1.15 5.38 6.57
N VAL A 61 -2.34 4.77 6.56
CA VAL A 61 -2.74 3.85 5.51
C VAL A 61 -2.72 4.54 4.15
N THR A 62 -3.31 5.73 4.06
CA THR A 62 -3.40 6.50 2.82
C THR A 62 -2.01 6.90 2.31
N ALA A 63 -1.20 7.52 3.17
CA ALA A 63 0.15 7.94 2.80
C ALA A 63 1.05 6.75 2.46
N GLY A 64 0.98 5.67 3.25
CA GLY A 64 1.72 4.44 3.00
C GLY A 64 1.37 3.81 1.67
N ALA A 65 0.09 3.73 1.34
CA ALA A 65 -0.39 3.20 0.06
C ALA A 65 -0.01 4.09 -1.13
N LEU A 66 -0.11 5.42 -1.01
CA LEU A 66 0.32 6.33 -2.07
C LEU A 66 1.84 6.24 -2.32
N LEU A 67 2.65 6.08 -1.28
CA LEU A 67 4.11 6.12 -1.37
C LEU A 67 4.78 4.72 -1.44
N HIS A 68 4.03 3.60 -1.39
CA HIS A 68 4.65 2.27 -1.31
C HIS A 68 5.63 2.00 -2.47
N ASP A 69 5.32 2.48 -3.64
CA ASP A 69 6.11 2.32 -4.88
C ASP A 69 6.93 3.56 -5.27
N ILE A 70 7.16 4.53 -4.37
CA ILE A 70 7.81 5.81 -4.63
C ILE A 70 9.21 5.69 -5.29
N ALA A 71 9.93 4.63 -5.02
CA ALA A 71 11.25 4.37 -5.58
C ALA A 71 11.22 3.44 -6.80
N LYS A 72 10.06 2.92 -7.22
CA LYS A 72 9.98 1.86 -8.24
C LYS A 72 10.54 2.33 -9.57
N THR A 73 10.17 3.53 -10.04
CA THR A 73 10.65 4.09 -11.30
C THR A 73 12.17 4.16 -11.34
N SER A 74 12.82 4.70 -10.31
CA SER A 74 14.28 4.81 -10.24
C SER A 74 14.97 3.43 -10.14
N CYS A 75 14.30 2.45 -9.57
CA CYS A 75 14.82 1.09 -9.41
C CYS A 75 14.68 0.21 -10.67
N LEU A 76 13.83 0.57 -11.64
CA LEU A 76 13.71 -0.16 -12.91
C LEU A 76 15.06 -0.27 -13.65
N ARG A 77 15.89 0.77 -13.59
CA ARG A 77 17.20 0.81 -14.25
C ARG A 77 18.32 0.20 -13.40
N THR A 78 18.21 0.30 -12.08
CA THR A 78 19.30 -0.06 -11.16
C THR A 78 19.18 -1.46 -10.58
N LYS A 79 18.04 -2.13 -10.77
CA LYS A 79 17.70 -3.43 -10.17
C LYS A 79 17.80 -3.45 -8.62
N LYS A 80 17.84 -2.29 -7.97
CA LYS A 80 17.80 -2.18 -6.52
C LYS A 80 16.43 -2.55 -5.99
N ASN A 81 16.38 -2.94 -4.72
CA ASN A 81 15.12 -3.22 -4.02
C ASN A 81 14.36 -1.90 -3.81
N HIS A 82 13.27 -1.70 -4.56
CA HIS A 82 12.47 -0.47 -4.51
C HIS A 82 11.78 -0.25 -3.16
N ALA A 83 11.40 -1.31 -2.45
CA ALA A 83 10.79 -1.19 -1.12
C ALA A 83 11.80 -0.63 -0.10
N GLU A 84 13.05 -1.10 -0.14
CA GLU A 84 14.10 -0.58 0.74
C GLU A 84 14.53 0.85 0.35
N GLU A 85 14.64 1.16 -0.94
CA GLU A 85 14.92 2.54 -1.39
C GLU A 85 13.76 3.48 -1.04
N GLY A 86 12.51 3.04 -1.17
CA GLY A 86 11.33 3.78 -0.74
C GLY A 86 11.35 4.05 0.78
N ARG A 87 11.68 3.04 1.58
CA ARG A 87 11.89 3.20 3.03
C ARG A 87 12.91 4.30 3.33
N ARG A 88 14.05 4.29 2.65
CA ARG A 88 15.11 5.31 2.83
C ARG A 88 14.64 6.71 2.43
N ILE A 89 13.81 6.82 1.38
CA ILE A 89 13.18 8.08 1.00
C ILE A 89 12.31 8.60 2.13
N CYS A 90 11.43 7.76 2.68
CA CYS A 90 10.55 8.13 3.79
C CYS A 90 11.36 8.61 5.01
N LEU A 91 12.38 7.87 5.43
CA LEU A 91 13.22 8.25 6.57
C LEU A 91 13.95 9.59 6.35
N ARG A 92 14.53 9.83 5.15
CA ARG A 92 15.16 11.11 4.83
C ARG A 92 14.19 12.29 4.85
N ARG A 93 12.90 12.03 4.73
CA ARG A 93 11.83 13.03 4.78
C ARG A 93 11.21 13.21 6.17
N GLY A 94 11.64 12.43 7.17
CA GLY A 94 11.07 12.46 8.50
C GLY A 94 9.72 11.73 8.61
N PHE A 95 9.45 10.78 7.71
CA PHE A 95 8.23 9.97 7.70
C PHE A 95 8.51 8.59 8.31
N GLU A 96 8.97 8.57 9.57
CA GLU A 96 9.39 7.38 10.27
C GLU A 96 8.26 6.33 10.36
N GLU A 97 7.01 6.78 10.52
CA GLU A 97 5.85 5.89 10.62
C GLU A 97 5.39 5.30 9.27
N ILE A 98 5.72 5.96 8.17
CA ILE A 98 5.39 5.47 6.81
C ILE A 98 6.47 4.51 6.29
N ALA A 99 7.71 4.71 6.73
CA ALA A 99 8.84 3.92 6.27
C ALA A 99 8.67 2.38 6.42
N PRO A 100 8.13 1.84 7.54
CA PRO A 100 7.85 0.41 7.66
C PRO A 100 6.77 -0.09 6.69
N ILE A 101 5.72 0.71 6.43
CA ILE A 101 4.65 0.37 5.48
C ILE A 101 5.24 0.21 4.08
N VAL A 102 6.04 1.18 3.65
CA VAL A 102 6.73 1.16 2.35
C VAL A 102 7.74 0.00 2.27
N ALA A 103 8.47 -0.30 3.35
CA ALA A 103 9.46 -1.38 3.36
C ALA A 103 8.86 -2.78 3.20
N GLU A 104 7.64 -2.99 3.69
CA GLU A 104 7.04 -4.32 3.83
C GLU A 104 5.88 -4.58 2.85
N HIS A 105 5.60 -3.66 1.91
CA HIS A 105 4.51 -3.86 0.95
C HIS A 105 4.75 -5.05 -0.02
N VAL A 106 6.00 -5.41 -0.30
CA VAL A 106 6.33 -6.57 -1.15
C VAL A 106 6.29 -7.86 -0.34
N VAL A 107 6.94 -7.87 0.82
CA VAL A 107 7.04 -9.01 1.72
C VAL A 107 6.83 -8.53 3.16
N LEU A 108 5.81 -9.04 3.80
CA LEU A 108 5.49 -8.76 5.18
C LEU A 108 6.40 -9.57 6.10
N LYS A 109 7.13 -8.90 7.00
CA LYS A 109 8.10 -9.57 7.89
C LYS A 109 7.47 -10.06 9.20
N LYS A 110 6.66 -9.20 9.82
CA LYS A 110 5.90 -9.51 11.02
C LYS A 110 4.46 -9.08 10.79
N HIS A 111 3.52 -9.94 11.05
CA HIS A 111 2.11 -9.70 10.78
C HIS A 111 1.24 -10.27 11.90
N LEU A 112 0.08 -9.65 12.10
CA LEU A 112 -0.91 -10.03 13.10
C LEU A 112 -0.32 -10.28 14.49
N VAL A 113 0.57 -9.38 14.93
CA VAL A 113 1.11 -9.43 16.29
C VAL A 113 -0.06 -9.25 17.26
N ASP A 114 -0.24 -10.19 18.17
CA ASP A 114 -1.38 -10.24 19.10
C ASP A 114 -2.76 -10.24 18.42
N GLY A 115 -2.84 -10.73 17.17
CA GLY A 115 -4.08 -10.81 16.40
C GLY A 115 -4.64 -9.47 15.93
N ARG A 116 -3.86 -8.37 16.02
CA ARG A 116 -4.27 -7.03 15.61
C ARG A 116 -3.71 -6.68 14.24
N PHE A 117 -4.52 -5.93 13.48
CA PHE A 117 -4.07 -5.35 12.22
C PHE A 117 -3.27 -4.06 12.46
N THR A 118 -2.27 -3.84 11.62
CA THR A 118 -1.58 -2.57 11.48
C THR A 118 -1.76 -2.05 10.05
N GLU A 119 -1.35 -0.81 9.82
CA GLU A 119 -1.43 -0.19 8.50
C GLU A 119 -0.62 -0.97 7.44
N LYS A 120 0.42 -1.71 7.87
CA LYS A 120 1.25 -2.53 6.96
C LYS A 120 0.46 -3.66 6.32
N GLU A 121 -0.31 -4.42 7.12
CA GLU A 121 -1.12 -5.54 6.62
C GLU A 121 -2.16 -5.04 5.62
N VAL A 122 -2.79 -3.90 5.91
CA VAL A 122 -3.80 -3.32 5.03
C VAL A 122 -3.21 -2.90 3.69
N VAL A 123 -2.08 -2.18 3.70
CA VAL A 123 -1.42 -1.72 2.47
C VAL A 123 -0.82 -2.89 1.69
N TYR A 124 -0.18 -3.84 2.38
CA TYR A 124 0.34 -5.07 1.77
C TYR A 124 -0.75 -5.87 1.04
N TYR A 125 -1.91 -6.06 1.67
CA TYR A 125 -3.04 -6.74 1.05
C TYR A 125 -3.57 -5.96 -0.16
N ALA A 126 -3.81 -4.65 0.00
CA ALA A 126 -4.36 -3.81 -1.04
C ALA A 126 -3.48 -3.79 -2.31
N ASP A 127 -2.14 -3.78 -2.16
CA ASP A 127 -1.21 -3.86 -3.29
C ASP A 127 -1.39 -5.17 -4.10
N LYS A 128 -1.67 -6.30 -3.43
CA LYS A 128 -1.88 -7.59 -4.10
C LYS A 128 -3.26 -7.69 -4.78
N ARG A 129 -4.17 -6.77 -4.50
CA ARG A 129 -5.50 -6.70 -5.14
C ARG A 129 -5.52 -5.81 -6.38
N VAL A 130 -4.37 -5.25 -6.79
CA VAL A 130 -4.29 -4.34 -7.96
C VAL A 130 -3.27 -4.85 -8.98
N ASN A 131 -3.71 -4.99 -10.25
CA ASN A 131 -2.84 -5.21 -11.40
C ASN A 131 -2.90 -4.00 -12.33
N ASN A 132 -1.78 -3.30 -12.52
CA ASN A 132 -1.73 -1.96 -13.07
C ASN A 132 -2.66 -1.00 -12.29
N HIS A 133 -3.86 -0.73 -12.76
CA HIS A 133 -4.90 0.06 -12.08
C HIS A 133 -6.23 -0.71 -11.92
N ALA A 134 -6.29 -1.97 -12.38
CA ALA A 134 -7.47 -2.82 -12.25
C ALA A 134 -7.45 -3.60 -10.93
N ILE A 135 -8.63 -3.72 -10.31
CA ILE A 135 -8.83 -4.58 -9.14
C ILE A 135 -8.93 -6.03 -9.63
N VAL A 136 -8.16 -6.91 -9.03
CA VAL A 136 -8.08 -8.33 -9.41
C VAL A 136 -8.17 -9.23 -8.19
N SER A 137 -8.45 -10.52 -8.37
CA SER A 137 -8.32 -11.52 -7.33
C SER A 137 -6.86 -11.79 -6.97
N LEU A 138 -6.61 -12.40 -5.79
CA LEU A 138 -5.26 -12.83 -5.42
C LEU A 138 -4.72 -13.91 -6.36
N GLU A 139 -5.59 -14.76 -6.92
CA GLU A 139 -5.24 -15.79 -7.90
C GLU A 139 -4.75 -15.17 -9.21
N GLU A 140 -5.51 -14.23 -9.78
CA GLU A 140 -5.14 -13.51 -11.01
C GLU A 140 -3.83 -12.75 -10.81
N ARG A 141 -3.67 -12.09 -9.65
CA ARG A 141 -2.44 -11.38 -9.33
C ARG A 141 -1.24 -12.32 -9.18
N LEU A 142 -1.42 -13.48 -8.53
CA LEU A 142 -0.37 -14.49 -8.41
C LEU A 142 0.06 -15.01 -9.78
N CYS A 143 -0.88 -15.37 -10.65
CA CYS A 143 -0.57 -15.80 -12.03
C CYS A 143 0.26 -14.75 -12.76
N TYR A 144 -0.19 -13.49 -12.77
CA TYR A 144 0.55 -12.39 -13.39
C TYR A 144 1.98 -12.22 -12.83
N ILE A 145 2.14 -12.30 -11.50
CA ILE A 145 3.47 -12.14 -10.88
C ILE A 145 4.39 -13.33 -11.20
N LEU A 146 3.86 -14.55 -11.23
CA LEU A 146 4.64 -15.74 -11.60
C LEU A 146 5.09 -15.71 -13.06
N GLU A 147 4.23 -15.27 -13.98
CA GLU A 147 4.56 -15.13 -15.41
C GLU A 147 5.64 -14.08 -15.63
N ARG A 148 5.51 -12.92 -14.95
CA ARG A 148 6.39 -11.78 -15.21
C ARG A 148 7.71 -11.83 -14.44
N TYR A 149 7.71 -12.39 -13.24
CA TYR A 149 8.86 -12.34 -12.33
C TYR A 149 9.32 -13.69 -11.80
N GLY A 150 8.55 -14.76 -12.04
CA GLY A 150 8.87 -16.10 -11.53
C GLY A 150 10.12 -16.71 -12.19
N GLY A 151 10.45 -16.31 -13.44
CA GLY A 151 11.57 -16.88 -14.18
C GLY A 151 11.55 -18.41 -14.20
N ASP A 152 12.71 -19.02 -14.48
CA ASP A 152 12.87 -20.48 -14.50
C ASP A 152 13.28 -21.07 -13.14
N GLY A 153 13.42 -20.21 -12.12
CA GLY A 153 13.91 -20.60 -10.79
C GLY A 153 12.80 -21.08 -9.87
N GLU A 154 12.71 -22.39 -9.61
CA GLU A 154 11.73 -23.02 -8.72
C GLU A 154 11.70 -22.36 -7.32
N ALA A 155 12.86 -22.07 -6.73
CA ALA A 155 12.96 -21.44 -5.41
C ALA A 155 12.35 -20.03 -5.37
N LEU A 156 12.41 -19.27 -6.47
CA LEU A 156 11.78 -17.96 -6.56
C LEU A 156 10.26 -18.09 -6.68
N ARG A 157 9.78 -19.02 -7.50
CA ARG A 157 8.36 -19.32 -7.67
C ARG A 157 7.72 -19.76 -6.35
N GLN A 158 8.40 -20.63 -5.61
CA GLN A 158 7.95 -21.09 -4.28
C GLN A 158 7.86 -19.93 -3.30
N ARG A 159 8.84 -19.01 -3.25
CA ARG A 159 8.79 -17.82 -2.39
C ARG A 159 7.64 -16.89 -2.76
N ILE A 160 7.39 -16.68 -4.05
CA ILE A 160 6.25 -15.88 -4.53
C ILE A 160 4.94 -16.53 -4.07
N THR A 161 4.78 -17.84 -4.30
CA THR A 161 3.58 -18.59 -3.91
C THR A 161 3.36 -18.56 -2.40
N ALA A 162 4.41 -18.76 -1.60
CA ALA A 162 4.34 -18.68 -0.14
C ALA A 162 3.88 -17.28 0.34
N ASN A 163 4.39 -16.20 -0.29
CA ASN A 163 3.98 -14.83 0.01
C ASN A 163 2.49 -14.59 -0.31
N PHE A 164 1.97 -15.16 -1.39
CA PHE A 164 0.55 -15.07 -1.72
C PHE A 164 -0.33 -15.95 -0.82
N ASN A 165 0.15 -17.10 -0.36
CA ASN A 165 -0.55 -17.91 0.63
C ASN A 165 -0.72 -17.16 1.96
N LEU A 166 0.32 -16.44 2.39
CA LEU A 166 0.22 -15.52 3.52
C LEU A 166 -0.85 -14.43 3.25
N CYS A 167 -0.85 -13.84 2.05
CA CYS A 167 -1.83 -12.82 1.68
C CYS A 167 -3.27 -13.36 1.70
N LYS A 168 -3.51 -14.60 1.26
CA LYS A 168 -4.82 -15.27 1.34
C LYS A 168 -5.27 -15.51 2.79
N THR A 169 -4.33 -15.85 3.68
CA THR A 169 -4.64 -15.97 5.11
C THR A 169 -5.03 -14.62 5.69
N LEU A 170 -4.32 -13.56 5.30
CA LEU A 170 -4.61 -12.20 5.71
C LEU A 170 -5.96 -11.71 5.15
N GLU A 171 -6.28 -12.01 3.88
CA GLU A 171 -7.58 -11.71 3.26
C GLU A 171 -8.71 -12.29 4.11
N LYS A 172 -8.64 -13.58 4.44
CA LYS A 172 -9.66 -14.23 5.29
C LYS A 172 -9.82 -13.50 6.63
N ALA A 173 -8.71 -13.17 7.29
CA ALA A 173 -8.75 -12.49 8.59
C ALA A 173 -9.33 -11.07 8.48
N ILE A 174 -8.99 -10.30 7.45
CA ILE A 174 -9.55 -8.97 7.18
C ILE A 174 -11.05 -9.08 6.95
N PHE A 175 -11.49 -9.92 6.00
CA PHE A 175 -12.88 -9.96 5.56
C PHE A 175 -13.82 -10.65 6.54
N GLN A 176 -13.31 -11.41 7.53
CA GLN A 176 -14.09 -11.85 8.67
C GLN A 176 -14.61 -10.69 9.54
N LYS A 177 -13.98 -9.51 9.48
CA LYS A 177 -14.35 -8.31 10.23
C LYS A 177 -15.11 -7.28 9.39
N LEU A 178 -15.17 -7.44 8.07
CA LEU A 178 -15.82 -6.52 7.15
C LEU A 178 -17.23 -6.96 6.81
N PRO A 179 -18.18 -6.01 6.53
CA PRO A 179 -19.56 -6.31 6.18
C PRO A 179 -19.75 -6.72 4.71
N PHE A 180 -18.68 -6.99 3.97
CA PHE A 180 -18.70 -7.37 2.55
C PHE A 180 -17.57 -8.35 2.23
N ALA A 181 -17.68 -9.06 1.10
CA ALA A 181 -16.71 -10.02 0.62
C ALA A 181 -15.63 -9.38 -0.28
N PRO A 182 -14.45 -10.02 -0.45
CA PRO A 182 -13.37 -9.51 -1.30
C PRO A 182 -13.80 -9.19 -2.74
N GLU A 183 -14.74 -9.94 -3.29
CA GLU A 183 -15.27 -9.80 -4.65
C GLU A 183 -16.09 -8.52 -4.84
N GLU A 184 -16.59 -7.93 -3.76
CA GLU A 184 -17.40 -6.72 -3.78
C GLU A 184 -16.57 -5.43 -3.86
N LEU A 185 -15.24 -5.51 -3.68
CA LEU A 185 -14.36 -4.34 -3.67
C LEU A 185 -14.52 -3.44 -4.91
N SER A 186 -14.58 -4.02 -6.11
CA SER A 186 -14.74 -3.24 -7.35
C SER A 186 -16.04 -2.46 -7.34
N ARG A 187 -17.16 -3.13 -7.05
CA ARG A 187 -18.50 -2.54 -7.00
C ARG A 187 -18.58 -1.40 -5.96
N LEU A 188 -18.04 -1.63 -4.76
CA LEU A 188 -18.07 -0.64 -3.68
C LEU A 188 -17.26 0.61 -4.03
N LEU A 189 -16.10 0.45 -4.68
CA LEU A 189 -15.28 1.59 -5.09
C LEU A 189 -15.85 2.35 -6.28
N GLU A 190 -16.64 1.71 -7.15
CA GLU A 190 -17.38 2.36 -8.24
C GLU A 190 -18.57 3.18 -7.73
N GLN A 191 -19.28 2.68 -6.71
CA GLN A 191 -20.44 3.34 -6.12
C GLN A 191 -20.07 4.60 -5.31
N HIS A 192 -18.83 4.72 -4.85
CA HIS A 192 -18.37 5.84 -4.02
C HIS A 192 -17.13 6.57 -4.59
N PRO A 193 -17.16 6.99 -5.87
CA PRO A 193 -15.98 7.61 -6.48
C PRO A 193 -15.59 8.94 -5.83
N SER A 194 -16.58 9.72 -5.38
CA SER A 194 -16.39 11.09 -4.89
C SER A 194 -15.93 11.20 -3.44
N GLN A 195 -16.25 10.24 -2.57
CA GLN A 195 -15.78 10.25 -1.18
C GLN A 195 -14.28 10.02 -1.08
N LEU A 196 -13.71 9.28 -2.04
CA LEU A 196 -12.27 9.00 -2.08
C LEU A 196 -11.50 10.08 -2.86
N ILE A 197 -12.11 10.69 -3.90
CA ILE A 197 -11.47 11.73 -4.74
C ILE A 197 -11.47 13.09 -4.04
N LYS A 198 -12.54 13.48 -3.34
CA LYS A 198 -12.56 14.72 -2.54
C LYS A 198 -11.50 14.74 -1.45
N ASP A 199 -11.22 13.57 -0.86
CA ASP A 199 -10.14 13.40 0.12
C ASP A 199 -8.75 13.43 -0.53
N PHE A 200 -8.63 13.28 -1.86
CA PHE A 200 -7.37 13.28 -2.60
C PHE A 200 -7.07 14.59 -3.35
N GLY A 201 -7.83 15.68 -3.09
CA GLY A 201 -7.52 17.01 -3.62
C GLY A 201 -7.52 17.10 -5.14
N GLY A 202 -8.36 16.32 -5.82
CA GLY A 202 -8.50 16.37 -7.27
C GLY A 202 -9.27 17.62 -7.71
N ASN A 203 -8.56 18.62 -8.22
CA ASN A 203 -9.12 19.60 -9.13
C ASN A 203 -9.49 18.86 -10.41
N ASP A 204 -10.76 18.96 -10.80
CA ASP A 204 -11.30 18.38 -12.03
C ASP A 204 -10.55 18.91 -13.26
N GLY A 205 -9.55 18.17 -13.69
CA GLY A 205 -8.76 18.43 -14.89
C GLY A 205 -8.70 17.22 -15.81
N LEU A 206 -9.87 16.61 -16.06
CA LEU A 206 -10.07 15.66 -17.16
C LEU A 206 -11.34 16.07 -17.89
N SER A 207 -11.21 17.05 -18.76
CA SER A 207 -12.10 17.27 -19.92
C SER A 207 -11.46 16.66 -21.16
#